data_6a3e8087db569c213e46757634d3a867
#
_entry.id   6a3e8087db569c213e46757634d3a867
#
_cell.length_a   1.000
_cell.length_b   1.000
_cell.length_c   1.000
_cell.angle_alpha   90.00
_cell.angle_beta   90.00
_cell.angle_gamma   90.00
#
_symmetry.space_group_name_H-M   'P 1'
#
loop_
_entity.id
_entity.type
_entity.pdbx_description
1 polymer ?
#
loop_
_entity_poly.entity_id
_entity_poly.type
_entity_poly.pdbx_seq_one_letter_code
_entity_poly.pdbx_strand_id
1 'polypeptide(L)'
;GGAEDREEMGSSTPAERSSSWCFGKESVVKAIDAVKRGELIVVVDDEGRENEGDLIMAAGKATTETIAFMIKHTSGVICVSLSGERLEELEMPQMVQNNQDAKCTAFSVSVDKKHGITTGISAADRAATFRAMADPKSTADDFCRPGHVFPLRAVKGGVVARDGHTEAGVDFARLAGLEPVGVLCEICTEDFTGMMRVPELKEFSAKHGLVMTSIHDLILYRQETSQ
;
A
#
# COMPACT_ATOMS: atom_id res chain seq x y z
N GLY A 1 42.03 -3.91 -32.96
CA GLY A 1 40.94 -3.04 -33.31
C GLY A 1 39.63 -3.80 -33.16
N GLY A 2 38.87 -3.53 -32.16
CA GLY A 2 37.55 -4.01 -31.96
C GLY A 2 36.86 -2.99 -31.07
N ALA A 3 36.02 -2.16 -31.68
CA ALA A 3 35.15 -1.24 -30.97
C ALA A 3 34.00 -2.05 -30.39
N GLU A 4 33.79 -2.00 -29.08
CA GLU A 4 32.63 -2.51 -28.40
C GLU A 4 31.50 -1.49 -28.54
N ASP A 5 30.48 -1.87 -29.30
CA ASP A 5 29.19 -1.17 -29.36
C ASP A 5 28.51 -1.26 -27.98
N ARG A 6 28.48 -0.14 -27.26
CA ARG A 6 27.59 0.03 -26.11
C ARG A 6 26.20 0.34 -26.66
N GLU A 7 25.30 -0.65 -26.63
CA GLU A 7 23.88 -0.41 -26.79
C GLU A 7 23.42 0.54 -25.68
N GLU A 8 22.99 1.72 -26.05
CA GLU A 8 22.28 2.67 -25.21
C GLU A 8 20.95 2.01 -24.80
N MET A 9 20.81 1.71 -23.50
CA MET A 9 19.51 1.36 -22.92
C MET A 9 18.60 2.57 -23.07
N GLY A 10 17.66 2.46 -24.00
CA GLY A 10 16.64 3.46 -24.26
C GLY A 10 15.84 3.76 -23.00
N SER A 11 15.91 4.99 -22.53
CA SER A 11 14.99 5.52 -21.53
C SER A 11 13.60 5.52 -22.14
N SER A 12 12.72 4.62 -21.71
CA SER A 12 11.29 4.69 -22.03
C SER A 12 10.73 5.98 -21.42
N THR A 13 10.40 6.94 -22.28
CA THR A 13 9.60 8.09 -21.91
C THR A 13 8.31 7.60 -21.25
N PRO A 14 7.84 8.23 -20.13
CA PRO A 14 6.55 7.90 -19.56
C PRO A 14 5.48 8.04 -20.65
N ALA A 15 4.74 6.98 -20.93
CA ALA A 15 3.57 7.06 -21.80
C ALA A 15 2.68 8.21 -21.31
N GLU A 16 2.21 9.07 -22.22
CA GLU A 16 1.29 10.14 -21.87
C GLU A 16 0.07 9.52 -21.17
N ARG A 17 -0.03 9.74 -19.86
CA ARG A 17 -1.15 9.22 -19.08
C ARG A 17 -2.42 9.91 -19.56
N SER A 18 -3.49 9.13 -19.76
CA SER A 18 -4.80 9.66 -20.11
C SER A 18 -5.19 10.77 -19.11
N SER A 19 -5.73 11.87 -19.60
CA SER A 19 -6.31 12.94 -18.77
C SER A 19 -7.72 12.61 -18.28
N SER A 20 -8.27 11.45 -18.65
CA SER A 20 -9.62 11.02 -18.28
C SER A 20 -9.62 10.21 -16.99
N TRP A 21 -10.59 10.49 -16.12
CA TRP A 21 -10.84 9.77 -14.89
C TRP A 21 -11.38 8.35 -15.15
N CYS A 22 -10.93 7.36 -14.36
CA CYS A 22 -11.41 5.96 -14.42
C CYS A 22 -12.73 5.78 -13.64
N PHE A 23 -12.75 6.23 -12.38
CA PHE A 23 -13.89 6.18 -11.46
C PHE A 23 -14.39 7.57 -11.08
N GLY A 24 -13.67 8.61 -11.50
CA GLY A 24 -13.98 10.01 -11.26
C GLY A 24 -13.38 10.58 -9.97
N LYS A 25 -13.20 11.90 -9.96
CA LYS A 25 -12.67 12.66 -8.83
C LYS A 25 -13.42 12.39 -7.51
N GLU A 26 -14.74 12.22 -7.61
CA GLU A 26 -15.59 11.96 -6.44
C GLU A 26 -15.25 10.62 -5.77
N SER A 27 -14.77 9.62 -6.52
CA SER A 27 -14.34 8.34 -5.96
C SER A 27 -13.14 8.51 -5.02
N VAL A 28 -12.20 9.39 -5.39
CA VAL A 28 -11.03 9.71 -4.57
C VAL A 28 -11.45 10.45 -3.30
N VAL A 29 -12.35 11.45 -3.41
CA VAL A 29 -12.85 12.19 -2.24
C VAL A 29 -13.55 11.25 -1.26
N LYS A 30 -14.43 10.36 -1.76
CA LYS A 30 -15.09 9.35 -0.92
C LYS A 30 -14.10 8.37 -0.29
N ALA A 31 -13.05 7.98 -1.02
CA ALA A 31 -11.99 7.11 -0.51
C ALA A 31 -11.21 7.78 0.62
N ILE A 32 -10.83 9.05 0.47
CA ILE A 32 -10.17 9.84 1.53
C ILE A 32 -11.05 9.91 2.79
N ASP A 33 -12.34 10.20 2.63
CA ASP A 33 -13.28 10.27 3.75
C ASP A 33 -13.47 8.91 4.43
N ALA A 34 -13.52 7.80 3.66
CA ALA A 34 -13.60 6.45 4.20
C ALA A 34 -12.34 6.11 5.02
N VAL A 35 -11.14 6.38 4.49
CA VAL A 35 -9.86 6.17 5.20
C VAL A 35 -9.81 7.00 6.49
N LYS A 36 -10.29 8.24 6.46
CA LYS A 36 -10.38 9.11 7.64
C LYS A 36 -11.25 8.52 8.75
N ARG A 37 -12.35 7.84 8.38
CA ARG A 37 -13.21 7.12 9.33
C ARG A 37 -12.61 5.80 9.81
N GLY A 38 -11.52 5.31 9.21
CA GLY A 38 -10.89 4.02 9.53
C GLY A 38 -11.50 2.84 8.75
N GLU A 39 -12.17 3.13 7.65
CA GLU A 39 -12.75 2.13 6.76
C GLU A 39 -11.71 1.64 5.74
N LEU A 40 -11.90 0.42 5.25
CA LEU A 40 -11.17 -0.15 4.12
C LEU A 40 -11.71 0.44 2.82
N ILE A 41 -10.82 0.66 1.86
CA ILE A 41 -11.15 1.02 0.48
C ILE A 41 -10.54 0.01 -0.48
N VAL A 42 -11.07 -0.07 -1.70
CA VAL A 42 -10.50 -0.84 -2.81
C VAL A 42 -9.79 0.12 -3.76
N VAL A 43 -8.52 -0.11 -4.00
CA VAL A 43 -7.71 0.71 -4.91
C VAL A 43 -7.16 -0.18 -6.01
N VAL A 44 -7.43 0.15 -7.28
CA VAL A 44 -6.95 -0.60 -8.44
C VAL A 44 -5.79 0.15 -9.11
N ASP A 45 -4.85 -0.60 -9.66
CA ASP A 45 -3.80 -0.07 -10.50
C ASP A 45 -4.12 -0.24 -12.00
N ASP A 46 -3.19 0.13 -12.87
CA ASP A 46 -3.33 0.04 -14.32
C ASP A 46 -3.26 -1.41 -14.81
N GLU A 47 -4.06 -1.75 -15.85
CA GLU A 47 -4.03 -3.08 -16.48
C GLU A 47 -2.65 -3.46 -17.02
N GLY A 48 -1.86 -2.49 -17.44
CA GLY A 48 -0.47 -2.68 -17.91
C GLY A 48 0.55 -2.82 -16.79
N ARG A 49 0.17 -2.57 -15.51
CA ARG A 49 1.07 -2.67 -14.36
C ARG A 49 0.94 -4.03 -13.67
N GLU A 50 0.10 -4.20 -12.69
CA GLU A 50 -0.19 -5.46 -11.99
C GLU A 50 -1.59 -5.96 -12.34
N ASN A 51 -2.48 -5.04 -12.71
CA ASN A 51 -3.89 -5.29 -12.97
C ASN A 51 -4.56 -5.94 -11.76
N GLU A 52 -4.30 -5.40 -10.58
CA GLU A 52 -4.78 -5.91 -9.29
C GLU A 52 -5.52 -4.81 -8.51
N GLY A 53 -6.18 -5.22 -7.46
CA GLY A 53 -6.82 -4.32 -6.51
C GLY A 53 -6.45 -4.69 -5.09
N ASP A 54 -6.06 -3.69 -4.31
CA ASP A 54 -5.73 -3.84 -2.90
C ASP A 54 -6.84 -3.32 -1.99
N LEU A 55 -7.02 -4.00 -0.86
CA LEU A 55 -7.62 -3.36 0.30
C LEU A 55 -6.59 -2.44 0.94
N ILE A 56 -6.96 -1.18 1.12
CA ILE A 56 -6.10 -0.15 1.74
C ILE A 56 -6.85 0.52 2.90
N MET A 57 -6.12 0.84 3.98
CA MET A 57 -6.58 1.67 5.09
C MET A 57 -5.41 2.39 5.78
N ALA A 58 -5.69 3.40 6.59
CA ALA A 58 -4.67 4.03 7.43
C ALA A 58 -4.29 3.12 8.60
N ALA A 59 -2.99 2.90 8.81
CA ALA A 59 -2.46 1.99 9.82
C ALA A 59 -2.85 2.39 11.26
N GLY A 60 -2.89 3.69 11.55
CA GLY A 60 -3.32 4.20 12.87
C GLY A 60 -4.78 3.89 13.23
N LYS A 61 -5.59 3.53 12.23
CA LYS A 61 -7.01 3.15 12.39
C LYS A 61 -7.26 1.65 12.34
N ALA A 62 -6.20 0.81 12.18
CA ALA A 62 -6.35 -0.64 12.08
C ALA A 62 -7.00 -1.23 13.35
N THR A 63 -8.04 -2.04 13.16
CA THR A 63 -8.71 -2.80 14.22
C THR A 63 -8.55 -4.29 13.98
N THR A 64 -8.86 -5.09 15.00
CA THR A 64 -8.88 -6.55 14.85
C THR A 64 -9.82 -6.98 13.73
N GLU A 65 -10.98 -6.35 13.62
CA GLU A 65 -12.04 -6.66 12.66
C GLU A 65 -11.61 -6.32 11.23
N THR A 66 -10.99 -5.15 11.00
CA THR A 66 -10.51 -4.76 9.68
C THR A 66 -9.38 -5.66 9.21
N ILE A 67 -8.46 -6.02 10.08
CA ILE A 67 -7.36 -6.94 9.73
C ILE A 67 -7.88 -8.37 9.54
N ALA A 68 -8.86 -8.83 10.33
CA ALA A 68 -9.50 -10.12 10.11
C ALA A 68 -10.23 -10.18 8.76
N PHE A 69 -10.86 -9.07 8.34
CA PHE A 69 -11.45 -8.94 7.02
C PHE A 69 -10.38 -9.04 5.91
N MET A 70 -9.25 -8.36 6.07
CA MET A 70 -8.13 -8.46 5.12
C MET A 70 -7.59 -9.90 5.04
N ILE A 71 -7.36 -10.56 6.17
CA ILE A 71 -6.90 -11.97 6.21
C ILE A 71 -7.85 -12.89 5.42
N LYS A 72 -9.15 -12.64 5.51
CA LYS A 72 -10.16 -13.47 4.88
C LYS A 72 -10.26 -13.28 3.36
N HIS A 73 -9.90 -12.11 2.84
CA HIS A 73 -10.22 -11.72 1.45
C HIS A 73 -9.00 -11.38 0.59
N THR A 74 -7.80 -11.44 1.16
CA THR A 74 -6.57 -11.04 0.47
C THR A 74 -5.55 -12.18 0.42
N SER A 75 -4.40 -11.93 -0.23
CA SER A 75 -3.26 -12.86 -0.25
C SER A 75 -2.76 -13.26 1.14
N GLY A 76 -3.09 -12.48 2.16
CA GLY A 76 -2.65 -12.68 3.53
C GLY A 76 -1.26 -12.13 3.83
N VAL A 77 -0.49 -11.73 2.81
CA VAL A 77 0.79 -11.01 2.97
C VAL A 77 0.50 -9.53 3.20
N ILE A 78 -0.11 -9.23 4.36
CA ILE A 78 -0.54 -7.87 4.68
C ILE A 78 0.68 -7.00 4.95
N CYS A 79 0.87 -5.99 4.11
CA CYS A 79 1.97 -5.05 4.16
C CYS A 79 1.58 -3.73 4.82
N VAL A 80 2.59 -2.95 5.20
CA VAL A 80 2.41 -1.61 5.72
C VAL A 80 3.39 -0.66 5.02
N SER A 81 2.87 0.36 4.35
CA SER A 81 3.65 1.35 3.62
C SER A 81 3.91 2.58 4.48
N LEU A 82 5.16 3.06 4.46
CA LEU A 82 5.58 4.27 5.17
C LEU A 82 6.78 4.92 4.47
N SER A 83 7.13 6.13 4.90
CA SER A 83 8.26 6.84 4.32
C SER A 83 9.60 6.19 4.67
N GLY A 84 10.63 6.46 3.85
CA GLY A 84 11.99 6.00 4.13
C GLY A 84 12.52 6.55 5.43
N GLU A 85 12.23 7.81 5.75
CA GLU A 85 12.63 8.47 6.99
C GLU A 85 12.05 7.74 8.20
N ARG A 86 10.75 7.38 8.14
CA ARG A 86 10.12 6.66 9.25
C ARG A 86 10.67 5.25 9.42
N LEU A 87 10.99 4.55 8.34
CA LEU A 87 11.67 3.25 8.40
C LEU A 87 13.06 3.34 9.04
N GLU A 88 13.80 4.40 8.76
CA GLU A 88 15.12 4.67 9.35
C GLU A 88 15.02 4.97 10.85
N GLU A 89 14.05 5.81 11.27
CA GLU A 89 13.75 6.07 12.69
C GLU A 89 13.40 4.80 13.47
N LEU A 90 12.65 3.89 12.84
CA LEU A 90 12.25 2.61 13.45
C LEU A 90 13.30 1.50 13.27
N GLU A 91 14.45 1.78 12.67
CA GLU A 91 15.53 0.83 12.37
C GLU A 91 15.04 -0.42 11.62
N MET A 92 14.25 -0.18 10.56
CA MET A 92 13.72 -1.22 9.68
C MET A 92 14.43 -1.19 8.32
N PRO A 93 15.64 -1.78 8.19
CA PRO A 93 16.42 -1.77 6.97
C PRO A 93 15.72 -2.57 5.86
N GLN A 94 16.13 -2.33 4.62
CA GLN A 94 15.67 -3.11 3.48
C GLN A 94 16.01 -4.60 3.67
N MET A 95 15.09 -5.48 3.28
CA MET A 95 15.22 -6.92 3.41
C MET A 95 16.41 -7.46 2.60
N VAL A 96 16.68 -6.86 1.43
CA VAL A 96 17.79 -7.20 0.55
C VAL A 96 18.51 -5.94 0.09
N GLN A 97 19.84 -6.04 -0.11
CA GLN A 97 20.64 -4.92 -0.66
C GLN A 97 20.45 -4.75 -2.17
N ASN A 98 20.28 -5.86 -2.88
CA ASN A 98 20.04 -5.88 -4.31
C ASN A 98 18.63 -6.39 -4.58
N ASN A 99 17.71 -5.46 -4.82
CA ASN A 99 16.31 -5.79 -5.11
C ASN A 99 16.20 -6.31 -6.55
N GLN A 100 15.74 -7.55 -6.70
CA GLN A 100 15.53 -8.24 -7.99
C GLN A 100 14.05 -8.32 -8.38
N ASP A 101 13.15 -7.71 -7.59
CA ASP A 101 11.73 -7.66 -7.92
C ASP A 101 11.49 -6.80 -9.16
N ALA A 102 10.70 -7.31 -10.11
CA ALA A 102 10.41 -6.64 -11.38
C ALA A 102 9.72 -5.27 -11.21
N LYS A 103 8.96 -5.08 -10.14
CA LYS A 103 8.31 -3.81 -9.78
C LYS A 103 9.11 -3.00 -8.76
N CYS A 104 10.27 -3.52 -8.35
CA CYS A 104 11.14 -2.91 -7.35
C CYS A 104 10.44 -2.63 -6.01
N THR A 105 9.50 -3.49 -5.59
CA THR A 105 8.80 -3.36 -4.32
C THR A 105 9.82 -3.42 -3.17
N ALA A 106 9.92 -2.34 -2.42
CA ALA A 106 10.99 -2.15 -1.45
C ALA A 106 10.61 -2.72 -0.07
N PHE A 107 10.64 -4.04 0.06
CA PHE A 107 10.43 -4.73 1.32
C PHE A 107 11.53 -4.42 2.33
N SER A 108 11.13 -4.05 3.53
CA SER A 108 12.01 -4.01 4.70
C SER A 108 11.92 -5.32 5.49
N VAL A 109 12.82 -5.50 6.45
CA VAL A 109 12.76 -6.65 7.36
C VAL A 109 11.39 -6.74 8.02
N SER A 110 10.85 -7.96 8.15
CA SER A 110 9.56 -8.16 8.81
C SER A 110 9.65 -7.85 10.29
N VAL A 111 8.55 -7.38 10.88
CA VAL A 111 8.50 -6.94 12.27
C VAL A 111 7.23 -7.35 12.97
N ASP A 112 7.27 -7.39 14.30
CA ASP A 112 6.12 -7.41 15.19
C ASP A 112 6.29 -6.38 16.28
N LYS A 113 5.18 -5.90 16.85
CA LYS A 113 5.21 -5.11 18.07
C LYS A 113 5.79 -5.97 19.21
N LYS A 114 6.69 -5.40 20.03
CA LYS A 114 7.43 -6.14 21.07
C LYS A 114 6.56 -6.55 22.25
N HIS A 115 5.62 -5.70 22.65
CA HIS A 115 4.82 -5.88 23.86
C HIS A 115 3.32 -5.77 23.60
N GLY A 116 2.53 -6.49 24.37
CA GLY A 116 1.06 -6.43 24.31
C GLY A 116 0.47 -7.17 23.10
N ILE A 117 1.17 -8.19 22.63
CA ILE A 117 0.76 -9.13 21.59
C ILE A 117 0.98 -10.57 22.06
N THR A 118 0.49 -11.55 21.32
CA THR A 118 0.77 -12.98 21.53
C THR A 118 1.93 -13.44 20.66
N THR A 119 1.66 -14.16 19.56
CA THR A 119 2.70 -14.65 18.63
C THR A 119 3.00 -13.68 17.48
N GLY A 120 2.20 -12.65 17.29
CA GLY A 120 2.36 -11.64 16.22
C GLY A 120 1.48 -11.87 14.98
N ILE A 121 0.97 -13.08 14.74
CA ILE A 121 0.29 -13.43 13.49
C ILE A 121 -1.22 -13.18 13.50
N SER A 122 -1.86 -13.15 14.68
CA SER A 122 -3.32 -12.94 14.76
C SER A 122 -3.74 -11.57 14.20
N ALA A 123 -5.00 -11.42 13.82
CA ALA A 123 -5.55 -10.15 13.40
C ALA A 123 -5.35 -9.06 14.48
N ALA A 124 -5.55 -9.41 15.73
CA ALA A 124 -5.35 -8.50 16.87
C ALA A 124 -3.89 -8.06 17.01
N ASP A 125 -2.95 -9.00 16.90
CA ASP A 125 -1.52 -8.73 17.02
C ASP A 125 -1.00 -7.87 15.86
N ARG A 126 -1.40 -8.21 14.60
CA ARG A 126 -1.00 -7.42 13.42
C ARG A 126 -1.61 -6.01 13.47
N ALA A 127 -2.88 -5.87 13.87
CA ALA A 127 -3.49 -4.57 14.06
C ALA A 127 -2.75 -3.72 15.12
N ALA A 128 -2.30 -4.34 16.21
CA ALA A 128 -1.49 -3.65 17.22
C ALA A 128 -0.13 -3.20 16.66
N THR A 129 0.50 -4.03 15.83
CA THR A 129 1.77 -3.70 15.16
C THR A 129 1.59 -2.55 14.17
N PHE A 130 0.54 -2.56 13.33
CA PHE A 130 0.24 -1.47 12.40
C PHE A 130 0.02 -0.14 13.11
N ARG A 131 -0.79 -0.13 14.19
CA ARG A 131 -1.01 1.08 14.97
C ARG A 131 0.28 1.60 15.62
N ALA A 132 1.14 0.71 16.12
CA ALA A 132 2.43 1.11 16.69
C ALA A 132 3.34 1.75 15.63
N MET A 133 3.35 1.25 14.39
CA MET A 133 4.15 1.84 13.30
C MET A 133 3.67 3.25 12.91
N ALA A 134 2.37 3.49 13.03
CA ALA A 134 1.77 4.80 12.78
C ALA A 134 1.83 5.74 14.01
N ASP A 135 2.18 5.25 15.19
CA ASP A 135 2.32 6.13 16.37
C ASP A 135 3.65 6.88 16.30
N PRO A 136 3.66 8.23 16.21
CA PRO A 136 4.89 9.01 16.14
C PRO A 136 5.77 8.89 17.41
N LYS A 137 5.21 8.37 18.52
CA LYS A 137 5.96 8.15 19.76
C LYS A 137 6.68 6.81 19.79
N SER A 138 6.35 5.89 18.90
CA SER A 138 7.02 4.59 18.81
C SER A 138 8.45 4.74 18.32
N THR A 139 9.33 3.96 18.90
CA THR A 139 10.77 3.89 18.61
C THR A 139 11.15 2.50 18.11
N ALA A 140 12.39 2.31 17.68
CA ALA A 140 12.92 1.01 17.25
C ALA A 140 12.78 -0.09 18.32
N ASP A 141 12.86 0.30 19.61
CA ASP A 141 12.77 -0.63 20.74
C ASP A 141 11.37 -1.21 20.95
N ASP A 142 10.34 -0.62 20.34
CA ASP A 142 8.96 -1.10 20.43
C ASP A 142 8.68 -2.29 19.49
N PHE A 143 9.66 -2.69 18.67
CA PHE A 143 9.51 -3.74 17.67
C PHE A 143 10.52 -4.86 17.80
N CYS A 144 10.10 -6.09 17.49
CA CYS A 144 10.95 -7.25 17.28
C CYS A 144 11.18 -7.47 15.76
N ARG A 145 12.36 -7.98 15.42
CA ARG A 145 12.80 -8.35 14.07
C ARG A 145 13.42 -9.75 14.11
N PRO A 146 12.95 -10.72 13.30
CA PRO A 146 11.84 -10.65 12.36
C PRO A 146 10.46 -10.69 13.03
N GLY A 147 9.39 -10.57 12.23
CA GLY A 147 8.01 -10.67 12.65
C GLY A 147 7.07 -11.09 11.52
N HIS A 148 5.79 -10.76 11.64
CA HIS A 148 4.72 -11.17 10.72
C HIS A 148 4.12 -10.03 9.91
N VAL A 149 4.60 -8.79 10.11
CA VAL A 149 4.21 -7.61 9.35
C VAL A 149 5.36 -7.20 8.44
N PHE A 150 5.05 -6.87 7.18
CA PHE A 150 6.02 -6.55 6.14
C PHE A 150 5.98 -5.05 5.81
N PRO A 151 6.95 -4.25 6.31
CA PRO A 151 7.03 -2.84 5.95
C PRO A 151 7.54 -2.66 4.52
N LEU A 152 6.93 -1.69 3.82
CA LEU A 152 7.31 -1.28 2.46
C LEU A 152 7.75 0.18 2.47
N ARG A 153 8.87 0.45 1.84
CA ARG A 153 9.38 1.82 1.65
C ARG A 153 8.65 2.47 0.48
N ALA A 154 7.82 3.46 0.77
CA ALA A 154 7.21 4.29 -0.26
C ALA A 154 8.22 5.27 -0.87
N VAL A 155 8.12 5.49 -2.18
CA VAL A 155 8.96 6.45 -2.89
C VAL A 155 8.54 7.87 -2.51
N LYS A 156 9.52 8.74 -2.27
CA LYS A 156 9.28 10.16 -2.01
C LYS A 156 8.55 10.80 -3.19
N GLY A 157 7.46 11.50 -2.91
CA GLY A 157 6.57 12.06 -3.93
C GLY A 157 5.27 11.24 -4.10
N GLY A 158 5.18 10.05 -3.51
CA GLY A 158 3.96 9.24 -3.51
C GLY A 158 3.57 8.75 -4.90
N VAL A 159 2.27 8.57 -5.16
CA VAL A 159 1.76 8.02 -6.43
C VAL A 159 2.13 8.82 -7.67
N VAL A 160 2.49 10.09 -7.53
CA VAL A 160 2.96 10.93 -8.65
C VAL A 160 4.35 10.50 -9.10
N ALA A 161 5.20 10.05 -8.16
CA ALA A 161 6.55 9.58 -8.43
C ALA A 161 6.59 8.09 -8.82
N ARG A 162 5.78 7.24 -8.17
CA ARG A 162 5.63 5.82 -8.48
C ARG A 162 4.16 5.42 -8.29
N ASP A 163 3.54 4.93 -9.35
CA ASP A 163 2.11 4.58 -9.43
C ASP A 163 1.77 3.21 -8.82
N GLY A 164 2.27 2.97 -7.60
CA GLY A 164 2.08 1.72 -6.88
C GLY A 164 1.12 1.82 -5.69
N HIS A 165 0.57 0.67 -5.28
CA HIS A 165 -0.28 0.55 -4.09
C HIS A 165 0.46 0.97 -2.80
N THR A 166 1.78 0.74 -2.73
CA THR A 166 2.64 1.20 -1.62
C THR A 166 2.53 2.71 -1.41
N GLU A 167 2.67 3.48 -2.49
CA GLU A 167 2.56 4.94 -2.47
C GLU A 167 1.11 5.38 -2.22
N ALA A 168 0.14 4.66 -2.80
CA ALA A 168 -1.28 4.96 -2.57
C ALA A 168 -1.67 4.84 -1.10
N GLY A 169 -1.17 3.84 -0.37
CA GLY A 169 -1.42 3.68 1.06
C GLY A 169 -0.95 4.89 1.88
N VAL A 170 0.25 5.38 1.62
CA VAL A 170 0.81 6.57 2.28
C VAL A 170 0.03 7.82 1.91
N ASP A 171 -0.30 8.00 0.62
CA ASP A 171 -1.00 9.17 0.13
C ASP A 171 -2.43 9.27 0.66
N PHE A 172 -3.19 8.18 0.67
CA PHE A 172 -4.55 8.19 1.23
C PHE A 172 -4.54 8.51 2.73
N ALA A 173 -3.60 7.93 3.51
CA ALA A 173 -3.48 8.25 4.94
C ALA A 173 -3.15 9.74 5.15
N ARG A 174 -2.20 10.28 4.38
CA ARG A 174 -1.81 11.70 4.42
C ARG A 174 -2.97 12.63 4.03
N LEU A 175 -3.67 12.34 2.93
CA LEU A 175 -4.80 13.15 2.44
C LEU A 175 -5.98 13.09 3.41
N ALA A 176 -6.14 12.00 4.14
CA ALA A 176 -7.14 11.87 5.21
C ALA A 176 -6.77 12.64 6.49
N GLY A 177 -5.59 13.30 6.54
CA GLY A 177 -5.10 14.05 7.71
C GLY A 177 -4.65 13.13 8.86
N LEU A 178 -4.22 11.90 8.54
CA LEU A 178 -3.70 10.91 9.48
C LEU A 178 -2.17 10.75 9.29
N GLU A 179 -1.53 10.04 10.23
CA GLU A 179 -0.12 9.68 10.04
C GLU A 179 0.05 8.92 8.71
N PRO A 180 1.07 9.29 7.88
CA PRO A 180 1.22 8.78 6.52
C PRO A 180 1.74 7.33 6.48
N VAL A 181 1.00 6.44 7.10
CA VAL A 181 1.28 5.00 7.17
C VAL A 181 0.03 4.24 6.73
N GLY A 182 0.15 3.48 5.64
CA GLY A 182 -0.95 2.73 5.04
C GLY A 182 -0.80 1.23 5.23
N VAL A 183 -1.91 0.52 5.47
CA VAL A 183 -1.97 -0.96 5.40
C VAL A 183 -2.55 -1.33 4.06
N LEU A 184 -1.98 -2.32 3.38
CA LEU A 184 -2.39 -2.73 2.05
C LEU A 184 -2.19 -4.25 1.83
N CYS A 185 -3.06 -4.86 1.03
CA CYS A 185 -2.94 -6.25 0.61
C CYS A 185 -3.84 -6.56 -0.59
N GLU A 186 -3.33 -7.34 -1.52
CA GLU A 186 -3.98 -7.71 -2.77
C GLU A 186 -5.22 -8.59 -2.53
N ILE A 187 -6.35 -8.28 -3.21
CA ILE A 187 -7.61 -9.01 -3.08
C ILE A 187 -7.59 -10.26 -3.97
N CYS A 188 -7.74 -11.43 -3.34
CA CYS A 188 -7.80 -12.71 -4.01
C CYS A 188 -9.20 -13.03 -4.56
N THR A 189 -9.26 -13.91 -5.56
CA THR A 189 -10.49 -14.60 -5.95
C THR A 189 -11.08 -15.39 -4.77
N GLU A 190 -12.39 -15.73 -4.81
CA GLU A 190 -13.06 -16.43 -3.70
C GLU A 190 -12.46 -17.81 -3.39
N ASP A 191 -11.85 -18.45 -4.38
CA ASP A 191 -11.15 -19.74 -4.24
C ASP A 191 -9.66 -19.62 -3.88
N PHE A 192 -9.14 -18.39 -3.72
CA PHE A 192 -7.75 -18.07 -3.43
C PHE A 192 -6.72 -18.55 -4.46
N THR A 193 -7.15 -18.85 -5.70
CA THR A 193 -6.26 -19.33 -6.76
C THR A 193 -5.67 -18.22 -7.63
N GLY A 194 -6.24 -17.02 -7.55
CA GLY A 194 -5.81 -15.88 -8.35
C GLY A 194 -6.16 -14.54 -7.70
N MET A 195 -5.86 -13.46 -8.44
CA MET A 195 -6.18 -12.10 -8.02
C MET A 195 -7.44 -11.61 -8.72
N MET A 196 -8.33 -10.93 -7.98
CA MET A 196 -9.51 -10.29 -8.56
C MET A 196 -9.11 -9.19 -9.54
N ARG A 197 -9.83 -9.08 -10.65
CA ARG A 197 -9.70 -8.01 -11.64
C ARG A 197 -10.86 -7.02 -11.52
N VAL A 198 -10.79 -5.91 -12.24
CA VAL A 198 -11.76 -4.79 -12.12
C VAL A 198 -13.23 -5.22 -12.12
N PRO A 199 -13.71 -6.14 -12.99
CA PRO A 199 -15.11 -6.58 -12.95
C PRO A 199 -15.49 -7.22 -11.60
N GLU A 200 -14.67 -8.16 -11.10
CA GLU A 200 -14.88 -8.86 -9.83
C GLU A 200 -14.71 -7.91 -8.64
N LEU A 201 -13.75 -6.98 -8.70
CA LEU A 201 -13.52 -5.96 -7.67
C LEU A 201 -14.71 -5.00 -7.52
N LYS A 202 -15.42 -4.69 -8.61
CA LYS A 202 -16.65 -3.90 -8.56
C LYS A 202 -17.75 -4.65 -7.81
N GLU A 203 -17.93 -5.95 -8.10
CA GLU A 203 -18.89 -6.79 -7.39
C GLU A 203 -18.53 -6.95 -5.92
N PHE A 204 -17.25 -7.20 -5.63
CA PHE A 204 -16.73 -7.28 -4.25
C PHE A 204 -16.97 -5.99 -3.47
N SER A 205 -16.63 -4.84 -4.06
CA SER A 205 -16.84 -3.53 -3.43
C SER A 205 -18.32 -3.28 -3.14
N ALA A 206 -19.20 -3.57 -4.10
CA ALA A 206 -20.65 -3.43 -3.91
C ALA A 206 -21.18 -4.36 -2.82
N LYS A 207 -20.76 -5.63 -2.83
CA LYS A 207 -21.16 -6.65 -1.83
C LYS A 207 -20.79 -6.26 -0.41
N HIS A 208 -19.63 -5.62 -0.23
CA HIS A 208 -19.09 -5.27 1.09
C HIS A 208 -19.28 -3.79 1.46
N GLY A 209 -19.90 -2.99 0.59
CA GLY A 209 -20.12 -1.56 0.83
C GLY A 209 -18.84 -0.74 0.87
N LEU A 210 -17.79 -1.16 0.15
CA LEU A 210 -16.49 -0.50 0.12
C LEU A 210 -16.43 0.54 -1.00
N VAL A 211 -15.77 1.66 -0.72
CA VAL A 211 -15.46 2.65 -1.77
C VAL A 211 -14.36 2.08 -2.66
N MET A 212 -14.52 2.22 -3.98
CA MET A 212 -13.54 1.79 -4.97
C MET A 212 -13.05 2.99 -5.79
N THR A 213 -11.75 3.07 -5.99
CA THR A 213 -11.08 4.08 -6.81
C THR A 213 -9.83 3.50 -7.47
N SER A 214 -9.07 4.32 -8.21
CA SER A 214 -7.84 3.89 -8.87
C SER A 214 -6.63 4.75 -8.46
N ILE A 215 -5.42 4.19 -8.61
CA ILE A 215 -4.17 4.94 -8.47
C ILE A 215 -4.12 6.07 -9.50
N HIS A 216 -4.59 5.83 -10.72
CA HIS A 216 -4.67 6.85 -11.76
C HIS A 216 -5.52 8.06 -11.34
N ASP A 217 -6.72 7.81 -10.79
CA ASP A 217 -7.58 8.89 -10.29
C ASP A 217 -6.94 9.64 -9.12
N LEU A 218 -6.24 8.94 -8.24
CA LEU A 218 -5.49 9.56 -7.14
C LEU A 218 -4.36 10.47 -7.66
N ILE A 219 -3.66 10.06 -8.72
CA ILE A 219 -2.63 10.90 -9.36
C ILE A 219 -3.25 12.19 -9.91
N LEU A 220 -4.35 12.08 -10.68
CA LEU A 220 -5.05 13.25 -11.21
C LEU A 220 -5.54 14.17 -10.10
N TYR A 221 -6.11 13.60 -9.03
CA TYR A 221 -6.56 14.36 -7.86
C TYR A 221 -5.42 15.16 -7.22
N ARG A 222 -4.27 14.52 -6.99
CA ARG A 222 -3.09 15.20 -6.41
C ARG A 222 -2.54 16.30 -7.30
N GLN A 223 -2.51 16.09 -8.61
CA GLN A 223 -2.06 17.08 -9.59
C GLN A 223 -2.99 18.30 -9.62
N GLU A 224 -4.31 18.08 -9.61
CA GLU A 224 -5.29 19.18 -9.61
C GLU A 224 -5.31 19.98 -8.29
N THR A 225 -5.08 19.32 -7.16
CA THR A 225 -5.15 19.96 -5.84
C THR A 225 -3.79 20.44 -5.33
N SER A 226 -2.71 20.24 -6.08
CA SER A 226 -1.33 20.57 -5.70
C SER A 226 -0.91 19.95 -4.35
N GLN A 227 -1.39 18.76 -4.04
CA GLN A 227 -1.16 18.04 -2.78
C GLN A 227 -0.31 16.79 -2.95
#